data_a09ea6c79b0d130f606ed1ebce93830d
#
_entry.id   a09ea6c79b0d130f606ed1ebce93830d
#
_cell.length_a   1.000
_cell.length_b   1.000
_cell.length_c   1.000
_cell.angle_alpha   90.00
_cell.angle_beta   90.00
_cell.angle_gamma   90.00
#
_symmetry.space_group_name_H-M   'P 1'
#
loop_
_entity.id
_entity.type
_entity.pdbx_description
1 polymer ?
#
loop_
_entity_poly.entity_id
_entity_poly.type
_entity_poly.pdbx_seq_one_letter_code
_entity_poly.pdbx_strand_id
1 'polypeptide(L)'
;MLFLIFALTACSTVSVQRRESPASSPTQKPAAESPNASLDSVVQFLITAAATDFHTHGPTGDLHFRDVRMGHVMNPKGEKQYLLCGQFASAGKGSKPEWLPFATIKTSGYEQWIGAQAVAYCQGASVIWDKQPDLSSELQKRLDSLR
;
A
#
# COMPACT_ATOMS: atom_id res chain seq x y z
N MET A 1 23.61 57.55 -12.68
CA MET A 1 24.94 57.04 -12.95
C MET A 1 24.79 55.56 -13.18
N LEU A 2 24.51 55.09 -14.34
CA LEU A 2 25.30 54.84 -15.55
C LEU A 2 26.56 53.99 -15.22
N PHE A 3 26.51 52.71 -15.54
CA PHE A 3 27.53 52.07 -16.37
C PHE A 3 27.06 50.68 -16.82
N LEU A 4 26.83 50.61 -18.11
CA LEU A 4 26.79 49.41 -18.94
C LEU A 4 28.22 48.83 -18.97
N ILE A 5 28.36 47.50 -18.95
CA ILE A 5 29.40 46.82 -19.71
C ILE A 5 28.85 45.52 -20.29
N PHE A 6 28.90 45.47 -21.60
CA PHE A 6 28.77 44.34 -22.51
C PHE A 6 30.02 43.46 -22.43
N ALA A 7 29.89 42.17 -22.47
CA ALA A 7 30.93 41.32 -23.06
C ALA A 7 30.31 40.10 -23.75
N LEU A 8 30.60 40.03 -25.02
CA LEU A 8 30.24 39.03 -26.00
C LEU A 8 31.13 37.76 -25.92
N THR A 9 30.56 36.72 -26.53
CA THR A 9 31.18 35.63 -27.30
C THR A 9 31.81 34.45 -26.59
N ALA A 10 31.25 33.25 -26.88
CA ALA A 10 31.95 32.31 -27.79
C ALA A 10 31.02 31.12 -28.14
N CYS A 11 30.68 31.02 -29.43
CA CYS A 11 30.18 29.79 -30.05
C CYS A 11 31.29 28.75 -30.06
N SER A 12 31.07 27.59 -29.49
CA SER A 12 31.87 26.37 -29.77
C SER A 12 30.93 25.35 -30.38
N THR A 13 31.05 25.21 -31.69
CA THR A 13 30.51 24.12 -32.50
C THR A 13 31.24 22.84 -32.18
N VAL A 14 30.63 21.92 -31.47
CA VAL A 14 31.12 20.55 -31.35
C VAL A 14 30.41 19.69 -32.36
N SER A 15 31.16 19.15 -33.28
CA SER A 15 30.73 18.22 -34.30
C SER A 15 30.16 16.96 -33.72
N VAL A 16 28.88 16.68 -34.04
CA VAL A 16 28.24 15.42 -33.72
C VAL A 16 28.75 14.34 -34.66
N GLN A 17 29.56 13.46 -34.12
CA GLN A 17 29.96 12.23 -34.79
C GLN A 17 28.82 11.21 -34.65
N ARG A 18 28.10 11.03 -35.72
CA ARG A 18 27.04 10.03 -35.88
C ARG A 18 27.66 8.65 -35.86
N ARG A 19 27.52 7.94 -34.75
CA ARG A 19 27.72 6.49 -34.70
C ARG A 19 26.37 5.82 -34.96
N GLU A 20 26.21 5.30 -36.14
CA GLU A 20 25.18 4.31 -36.42
C GLU A 20 25.52 3.03 -35.68
N SER A 21 24.68 2.60 -34.81
CA SER A 21 24.65 1.23 -34.28
C SER A 21 23.26 0.65 -34.59
N PRO A 22 23.21 -0.44 -35.34
CA PRO A 22 21.97 -1.18 -35.53
C PRO A 22 21.80 -2.16 -34.37
N ALA A 23 20.94 -1.87 -33.45
CA ALA A 23 20.43 -2.87 -32.52
C ALA A 23 18.93 -2.70 -32.43
N SER A 24 18.23 -3.50 -33.18
CA SER A 24 16.81 -3.74 -33.07
C SER A 24 16.52 -4.28 -31.67
N SER A 25 16.11 -3.42 -30.75
CA SER A 25 15.50 -3.86 -29.51
C SER A 25 14.10 -4.40 -29.84
N PRO A 26 13.77 -5.64 -29.44
CA PRO A 26 12.42 -6.12 -29.57
C PRO A 26 11.53 -5.23 -28.68
N THR A 27 10.57 -4.58 -29.31
CA THR A 27 9.45 -3.91 -28.64
C THR A 27 8.78 -4.94 -27.73
N GLN A 28 9.12 -4.94 -26.45
CA GLN A 28 8.35 -5.67 -25.45
C GLN A 28 6.98 -5.02 -25.42
N LYS A 29 6.03 -5.67 -26.09
CA LYS A 29 4.61 -5.45 -25.88
C LYS A 29 4.38 -5.54 -24.37
N PRO A 30 3.74 -4.55 -23.71
CA PRO A 30 3.40 -4.66 -22.31
C PRO A 30 2.62 -5.96 -22.12
N ALA A 31 3.19 -6.90 -21.38
CA ALA A 31 2.46 -8.09 -20.96
C ALA A 31 1.25 -7.58 -20.19
N ALA A 32 0.06 -7.96 -20.64
CA ALA A 32 -1.17 -7.68 -19.91
C ALA A 32 -0.98 -8.25 -18.50
N GLU A 33 -0.85 -7.37 -17.51
CA GLU A 33 -0.77 -7.77 -16.09
C GLU A 33 -1.97 -8.65 -15.81
N SER A 34 -1.70 -9.87 -15.34
CA SER A 34 -2.74 -10.80 -14.95
C SER A 34 -3.57 -10.13 -13.84
N PRO A 35 -4.91 -10.17 -13.88
CA PRO A 35 -5.75 -9.58 -12.83
C PRO A 35 -5.37 -10.03 -11.43
N ASN A 36 -4.82 -11.24 -11.29
CA ASN A 36 -4.33 -11.78 -10.03
C ASN A 36 -3.05 -11.08 -9.54
N ALA A 37 -2.10 -10.76 -10.43
CA ALA A 37 -0.88 -10.04 -10.03
C ALA A 37 -1.19 -8.64 -9.48
N SER A 38 -2.20 -7.96 -10.03
CA SER A 38 -2.70 -6.68 -9.51
C SER A 38 -3.35 -6.83 -8.13
N LEU A 39 -4.13 -7.89 -7.90
CA LEU A 39 -4.78 -8.15 -6.62
C LEU A 39 -3.74 -8.49 -5.54
N ASP A 40 -2.78 -9.35 -5.85
CA ASP A 40 -1.70 -9.72 -4.92
C ASP A 40 -0.88 -8.48 -4.50
N SER A 41 -0.63 -7.56 -5.41
CA SER A 41 0.08 -6.30 -5.09
C SER A 41 -0.71 -5.42 -4.13
N VAL A 42 -2.04 -5.38 -4.23
CA VAL A 42 -2.92 -4.64 -3.31
C VAL A 42 -2.94 -5.30 -1.94
N VAL A 43 -3.00 -6.63 -1.87
CA VAL A 43 -2.92 -7.39 -0.61
C VAL A 43 -1.61 -7.06 0.11
N GLN A 44 -0.48 -7.17 -0.58
CA GLN A 44 0.83 -6.88 -0.01
C GLN A 44 0.96 -5.42 0.45
N PHE A 45 0.40 -4.49 -0.30
CA PHE A 45 0.35 -3.09 0.10
C PHE A 45 -0.43 -2.91 1.42
N LEU A 46 -1.65 -3.46 1.52
CA LEU A 46 -2.50 -3.29 2.70
C LEU A 46 -1.92 -3.99 3.93
N ILE A 47 -1.36 -5.19 3.78
CA ILE A 47 -0.65 -5.89 4.87
C ILE A 47 0.55 -5.08 5.35
N THR A 48 1.34 -4.52 4.42
CA THR A 48 2.50 -3.70 4.78
C THR A 48 2.06 -2.41 5.48
N ALA A 49 1.04 -1.74 4.98
CA ALA A 49 0.49 -0.53 5.57
C ALA A 49 -0.03 -0.80 7.00
N ALA A 50 -0.86 -1.84 7.17
CA ALA A 50 -1.37 -2.24 8.48
C ALA A 50 -0.24 -2.57 9.47
N ALA A 51 0.71 -3.40 9.07
CA ALA A 51 1.83 -3.77 9.92
C ALA A 51 2.67 -2.56 10.34
N THR A 52 2.95 -1.65 9.40
CA THR A 52 3.70 -0.42 9.68
C THR A 52 2.96 0.49 10.64
N ASP A 53 1.65 0.65 10.45
CA ASP A 53 0.83 1.47 11.34
C ASP A 53 0.76 0.89 12.76
N PHE A 54 0.52 -0.42 12.88
CA PHE A 54 0.55 -1.11 14.18
C PHE A 54 1.93 -1.07 14.85
N HIS A 55 3.01 -1.14 14.08
CA HIS A 55 4.36 -0.99 14.61
C HIS A 55 4.63 0.41 15.16
N THR A 56 4.13 1.44 14.48
CA THR A 56 4.45 2.84 14.78
C THR A 56 3.47 3.47 15.78
N HIS A 57 2.17 3.14 15.66
CA HIS A 57 1.10 3.79 16.40
C HIS A 57 0.24 2.82 17.23
N GLY A 58 0.48 1.51 17.10
CA GLY A 58 -0.28 0.50 17.81
C GLY A 58 -0.04 0.52 19.33
N PRO A 59 -0.87 -0.19 20.09
CA PRO A 59 -0.68 -0.34 21.52
C PRO A 59 0.65 -1.08 21.81
N THR A 60 1.23 -0.76 22.95
CA THR A 60 2.47 -1.43 23.42
C THR A 60 2.18 -2.87 23.82
N GLY A 61 3.15 -3.76 23.57
CA GLY A 61 3.08 -5.17 23.90
C GLY A 61 3.04 -6.07 22.67
N ASP A 62 2.82 -7.37 22.92
CA ASP A 62 2.71 -8.34 21.83
C ASP A 62 1.32 -8.28 21.21
N LEU A 63 1.30 -7.87 19.95
CA LEU A 63 0.08 -7.82 19.16
C LEU A 63 -0.15 -9.15 18.46
N HIS A 64 -1.39 -9.60 18.50
CA HIS A 64 -1.88 -10.78 17.78
C HIS A 64 -3.03 -10.39 16.88
N PHE A 65 -3.15 -11.05 15.74
CA PHE A 65 -4.21 -10.81 14.75
C PHE A 65 -5.04 -12.06 14.53
N ARG A 66 -6.32 -11.86 14.19
CA ARG A 66 -7.23 -12.92 13.74
C ARG A 66 -8.28 -12.40 12.77
N ASP A 67 -8.89 -13.33 12.02
CA ASP A 67 -9.99 -13.05 11.10
C ASP A 67 -9.63 -11.96 10.07
N VAL A 68 -8.35 -11.89 9.66
CA VAL A 68 -7.87 -10.88 8.72
C VAL A 68 -8.21 -11.28 7.29
N ARG A 69 -8.99 -10.45 6.62
CA ARG A 69 -9.42 -10.70 5.24
C ARG A 69 -9.51 -9.42 4.44
N MET A 70 -9.34 -9.55 3.14
CA MET A 70 -9.47 -8.46 2.20
C MET A 70 -10.85 -8.46 1.54
N GLY A 71 -11.31 -7.25 1.24
CA GLY A 71 -12.51 -7.01 0.44
C GLY A 71 -12.41 -5.67 -0.27
N HIS A 72 -13.49 -5.28 -0.91
CA HIS A 72 -13.60 -3.98 -1.53
C HIS A 72 -15.03 -3.46 -1.49
N VAL A 73 -15.17 -2.16 -1.58
CA VAL A 73 -16.43 -1.48 -1.85
C VAL A 73 -16.35 -0.76 -3.18
N MET A 74 -17.49 -0.58 -3.83
CA MET A 74 -17.56 0.26 -5.04
C MET A 74 -17.82 1.70 -4.65
N ASN A 75 -16.95 2.62 -5.08
CA ASN A 75 -17.19 4.04 -4.88
C ASN A 75 -18.28 4.56 -5.85
N PRO A 76 -18.79 5.78 -5.67
CA PRO A 76 -19.82 6.34 -6.57
C PRO A 76 -19.38 6.47 -8.04
N LYS A 77 -18.07 6.40 -8.32
CA LYS A 77 -17.52 6.43 -9.68
C LYS A 77 -17.39 5.03 -10.31
N GLY A 78 -17.78 3.97 -9.57
CA GLY A 78 -17.66 2.60 -10.02
C GLY A 78 -16.24 2.02 -9.91
N GLU A 79 -15.35 2.64 -9.12
CA GLU A 79 -14.01 2.14 -8.87
C GLU A 79 -13.97 1.33 -7.57
N LYS A 80 -13.12 0.30 -7.53
CA LYS A 80 -12.90 -0.50 -6.32
C LYS A 80 -12.04 0.25 -5.32
N GLN A 81 -12.56 0.40 -4.10
CA GLN A 81 -11.77 0.82 -2.95
C GLN A 81 -11.52 -0.38 -2.06
N TYR A 82 -10.28 -0.83 -2.00
CA TYR A 82 -9.88 -2.02 -1.25
C TYR A 82 -9.69 -1.73 0.23
N LEU A 83 -10.03 -2.73 1.05
CA LEU A 83 -9.88 -2.66 2.51
C LEU A 83 -9.43 -4.01 3.06
N LEU A 84 -8.60 -3.96 4.09
CA LEU A 84 -8.19 -5.10 4.91
C LEU A 84 -8.86 -4.95 6.27
N CYS A 85 -9.65 -5.94 6.66
CA CYS A 85 -10.36 -5.96 7.93
C CYS A 85 -9.93 -7.13 8.77
N GLY A 86 -9.95 -6.96 10.10
CA GLY A 86 -9.62 -8.03 11.03
C GLY A 86 -9.82 -7.60 12.47
N GLN A 87 -9.30 -8.41 13.38
CA GLN A 87 -9.23 -8.11 14.80
C GLN A 87 -7.80 -8.22 15.28
N PHE A 88 -7.45 -7.38 16.24
CA PHE A 88 -6.18 -7.45 16.94
C PHE A 88 -6.41 -7.45 18.46
N ALA A 89 -5.48 -8.02 19.19
CA ALA A 89 -5.41 -7.93 20.64
C ALA A 89 -3.97 -7.68 21.06
N SER A 90 -3.80 -6.87 22.12
CA SER A 90 -2.52 -6.74 22.81
C SER A 90 -2.49 -7.69 23.98
N ALA A 91 -1.47 -8.54 24.06
CA ALA A 91 -1.25 -9.41 25.20
C ALA A 91 -0.72 -8.59 26.39
N GLY A 92 -1.60 -8.24 27.30
CA GLY A 92 -1.25 -7.69 28.62
C GLY A 92 -0.95 -8.81 29.62
N LYS A 93 0.02 -8.62 30.52
CA LYS A 93 0.32 -9.59 31.57
C LYS A 93 -0.91 -9.83 32.46
N GLY A 94 -1.51 -11.01 32.37
CA GLY A 94 -2.54 -11.49 33.31
C GLY A 94 -4.00 -11.13 32.98
N SER A 95 -4.29 -10.44 31.90
CA SER A 95 -5.66 -10.18 31.43
C SER A 95 -6.05 -11.04 30.24
N LYS A 96 -7.34 -11.36 30.09
CA LYS A 96 -7.82 -11.97 28.86
C LYS A 96 -7.62 -10.99 27.70
N PRO A 97 -7.16 -11.43 26.54
CA PRO A 97 -6.99 -10.56 25.39
C PRO A 97 -8.36 -10.00 24.96
N GLU A 98 -8.45 -8.69 24.89
CA GLU A 98 -9.59 -8.00 24.33
C GLU A 98 -9.36 -7.80 22.82
N TRP A 99 -10.25 -8.40 22.01
CA TRP A 99 -10.15 -8.31 20.57
C TRP A 99 -10.87 -7.08 20.04
N LEU A 100 -10.13 -6.20 19.43
CA LEU A 100 -10.63 -4.96 18.84
C LEU A 100 -10.61 -5.06 17.31
N PRO A 101 -11.66 -4.62 16.62
CA PRO A 101 -11.68 -4.58 15.16
C PRO A 101 -10.75 -3.50 14.62
N PHE A 102 -10.16 -3.77 13.45
CA PHE A 102 -9.42 -2.78 12.67
C PHE A 102 -9.81 -2.84 11.19
N ALA A 103 -9.60 -1.72 10.50
CA ALA A 103 -9.73 -1.59 9.06
C ALA A 103 -8.56 -0.77 8.50
N THR A 104 -7.89 -1.29 7.49
CA THR A 104 -6.90 -0.55 6.71
C THR A 104 -7.46 -0.36 5.31
N ILE A 105 -7.65 0.87 4.89
CA ILE A 105 -8.33 1.24 3.64
C ILE A 105 -7.31 1.82 2.68
N LYS A 106 -7.29 1.32 1.43
CA LYS A 106 -6.46 1.89 0.38
C LYS A 106 -7.09 3.17 -0.16
N THR A 107 -6.36 4.28 0.00
CA THR A 107 -6.66 5.59 -0.59
C THR A 107 -5.57 5.96 -1.60
N SER A 108 -5.20 7.21 -1.76
CA SER A 108 -3.95 7.59 -2.43
C SER A 108 -2.69 7.09 -1.69
N GLY A 109 -2.82 6.85 -0.38
CA GLY A 109 -1.96 6.09 0.52
C GLY A 109 -2.80 5.02 1.20
N TYR A 110 -2.93 5.13 2.53
CA TYR A 110 -3.86 4.32 3.32
C TYR A 110 -4.43 5.11 4.51
N GLU A 111 -5.52 4.58 5.05
CA GLU A 111 -6.12 5.04 6.31
C GLU A 111 -6.29 3.83 7.23
N GLN A 112 -5.96 4.00 8.52
CA GLN A 112 -6.13 2.96 9.54
C GLN A 112 -7.20 3.40 10.54
N TRP A 113 -8.16 2.53 10.77
CA TRP A 113 -9.26 2.74 11.71
C TRP A 113 -9.34 1.59 12.72
N ILE A 114 -9.71 1.90 13.96
CA ILE A 114 -9.80 0.93 15.06
C ILE A 114 -11.15 1.09 15.77
N GLY A 115 -11.67 -0.01 16.33
CA GLY A 115 -12.89 0.01 17.13
C GLY A 115 -14.15 0.27 16.30
N ALA A 116 -15.03 1.13 16.80
CA ALA A 116 -16.35 1.38 16.19
C ALA A 116 -16.27 1.87 14.74
N GLN A 117 -15.26 2.67 14.41
CA GLN A 117 -15.04 3.15 13.03
C GLN A 117 -14.66 2.02 12.09
N ALA A 118 -13.77 1.12 12.54
CA ALA A 118 -13.42 -0.08 11.75
C ALA A 118 -14.67 -0.98 11.52
N VAL A 119 -15.52 -1.13 12.52
CA VAL A 119 -16.79 -1.86 12.38
C VAL A 119 -17.64 -1.26 11.27
N ALA A 120 -17.78 0.07 11.22
CA ALA A 120 -18.59 0.75 10.21
C ALA A 120 -18.10 0.46 8.78
N TYR A 121 -16.78 0.35 8.57
CA TYR A 121 -16.22 -0.02 7.28
C TYR A 121 -16.34 -1.51 6.97
N CYS A 122 -16.07 -2.38 7.94
CA CYS A 122 -15.93 -3.82 7.73
C CYS A 122 -17.26 -4.59 7.76
N GLN A 123 -18.29 -4.05 8.39
CA GLN A 123 -19.61 -4.68 8.48
C GLN A 123 -20.66 -4.02 7.56
N GLY A 124 -20.22 -3.08 6.73
CA GLY A 124 -21.09 -2.46 5.73
C GLY A 124 -21.64 -3.50 4.74
N ALA A 125 -22.96 -3.44 4.47
CA ALA A 125 -23.61 -4.37 3.51
C ALA A 125 -23.07 -4.27 2.08
N SER A 126 -22.31 -3.22 1.78
CA SER A 126 -21.67 -2.98 0.47
C SER A 126 -20.29 -3.61 0.31
N VAL A 127 -19.73 -4.23 1.37
CA VAL A 127 -18.41 -4.87 1.29
C VAL A 127 -18.52 -6.20 0.55
N ILE A 128 -17.76 -6.30 -0.52
CA ILE A 128 -17.58 -7.53 -1.29
C ILE A 128 -16.28 -8.17 -0.83
N TRP A 129 -16.38 -9.30 -0.16
CA TRP A 129 -15.22 -10.04 0.35
C TRP A 129 -14.57 -10.86 -0.76
N ASP A 130 -13.24 -10.77 -0.84
CA ASP A 130 -12.47 -11.58 -1.78
C ASP A 130 -12.34 -13.02 -1.27
N LYS A 131 -12.22 -13.97 -2.19
CA LYS A 131 -12.10 -15.41 -1.89
C LYS A 131 -10.67 -15.79 -1.49
N GLN A 132 -10.04 -15.01 -0.64
CA GLN A 132 -8.70 -15.31 -0.15
C GLN A 132 -8.74 -16.01 1.21
N PRO A 133 -7.70 -16.79 1.56
CA PRO A 133 -7.57 -17.35 2.90
C PRO A 133 -7.44 -16.25 3.96
N ASP A 134 -7.54 -16.63 5.22
CA ASP A 134 -7.25 -15.74 6.35
C ASP A 134 -5.80 -15.25 6.28
N LEU A 135 -5.63 -13.94 6.29
CA LEU A 135 -4.34 -13.24 6.16
C LEU A 135 -3.69 -12.91 7.52
N SER A 136 -4.26 -13.40 8.63
CA SER A 136 -3.77 -13.09 9.99
C SER A 136 -2.30 -13.47 10.18
N SER A 137 -1.91 -14.65 9.71
CA SER A 137 -0.52 -15.12 9.81
C SER A 137 0.45 -14.30 8.96
N GLU A 138 -0.02 -13.80 7.81
CA GLU A 138 0.80 -12.98 6.92
C GLU A 138 1.01 -11.59 7.51
N LEU A 139 -0.05 -10.98 8.05
CA LEU A 139 0.04 -9.71 8.77
C LEU A 139 0.95 -9.83 10.00
N GLN A 140 0.82 -10.92 10.77
CA GLN A 140 1.68 -11.18 11.92
C GLN A 140 3.15 -11.27 11.53
N LYS A 141 3.49 -12.07 10.52
CA LYS A 141 4.87 -12.18 10.00
C LYS A 141 5.42 -10.83 9.55
N ARG A 142 4.58 -10.03 8.92
CA ARG A 142 4.99 -8.70 8.46
C ARG A 142 5.28 -7.78 9.63
N LEU A 143 4.43 -7.75 10.65
CA LEU A 143 4.66 -6.98 11.88
C LEU A 143 5.95 -7.44 12.58
N ASP A 144 6.14 -8.75 12.73
CA ASP A 144 7.32 -9.31 13.41
C ASP A 144 8.62 -8.95 12.67
N SER A 145 8.58 -8.80 11.35
CA SER A 145 9.74 -8.38 10.55
C SER A 145 10.13 -6.90 10.73
N LEU A 146 9.31 -6.09 11.38
CA LEU A 146 9.56 -4.67 11.68
C LEU A 146 10.13 -4.45 13.09
N ARG A 147 10.17 -5.48 13.92
CA ARG A 147 10.70 -5.48 15.30
C ARG A 147 12.16 -5.88 15.34
#